data_73f3e4c5b800c5be61bfecc0ccae33a4
#
_entry.id   73f3e4c5b800c5be61bfecc0ccae33a4
#
_cell.length_a   1.000
_cell.length_b   1.000
_cell.length_c   1.000
_cell.angle_alpha   90.00
_cell.angle_beta   90.00
_cell.angle_gamma   90.00
#
_symmetry.space_group_name_H-M   'P 1'
#
loop_
_entity.id
_entity.type
_entity.pdbx_description
1 polymer ?
#
loop_
_entity_poly.entity_id
_entity_poly.type
_entity_poly.pdbx_seq_one_letter_code
_entity_poly.pdbx_strand_id
1 'polypeptide(L)'
;EIYTDVLKDNYFTTNEQFSTLIANAYANLAGEYGYVYREGYWSMQEYTSDECVVPTRGTDWFDNGVPMAMHKHTWEENTRDVNNGWSFAYGGVAKCNNVINNIYEIAGEDESLYNEVQKAGIAEARTLRAFYHLLAMDLYANVSIDDNGEKMELKQYTRKEVFEWIESQLLQCIPNLDNSVRYGSMTRPVAYMILAKLYLNAEVYTGTPRWTEAAAYCDSIINGGYGY
;
A
#
# COMPACT_ATOMS: atom_id res chain seq x y z
N GLU A 1 -31.55 20.19 0.36
CA GLU A 1 -31.00 20.95 -0.81
C GLU A 1 -29.92 21.98 -0.43
N ILE A 2 -29.54 22.12 0.83
CA ILE A 2 -28.50 23.08 1.26
C ILE A 2 -27.09 22.45 1.20
N TYR A 3 -26.98 21.15 0.92
CA TYR A 3 -25.71 20.40 0.99
C TYR A 3 -24.96 20.23 -0.32
N THR A 4 -25.54 20.58 -1.45
CA THR A 4 -24.93 20.38 -2.77
C THR A 4 -24.03 21.52 -3.24
N ASP A 5 -24.24 22.74 -2.76
CA ASP A 5 -23.48 23.92 -3.20
C ASP A 5 -22.29 24.31 -2.32
N VAL A 6 -22.15 23.69 -1.14
CA VAL A 6 -21.06 24.00 -0.20
C VAL A 6 -19.80 23.14 -0.47
N LEU A 7 -19.90 22.15 -1.36
CA LEU A 7 -18.91 21.07 -1.40
C LEU A 7 -17.84 21.18 -2.50
N LYS A 8 -18.00 21.99 -3.53
CA LYS A 8 -17.04 21.96 -4.67
C LYS A 8 -15.89 22.96 -4.55
N ASP A 9 -16.08 24.16 -4.07
CA ASP A 9 -15.07 25.21 -4.19
C ASP A 9 -14.17 25.40 -2.95
N ASN A 10 -14.51 24.80 -1.80
CA ASN A 10 -13.75 24.99 -0.54
C ASN A 10 -13.45 23.67 0.21
N TYR A 11 -13.63 22.51 -0.42
CA TYR A 11 -13.35 21.22 0.17
C TYR A 11 -11.88 20.84 -0.11
N PHE A 12 -11.19 20.29 0.85
CA PHE A 12 -9.74 19.97 0.84
C PHE A 12 -8.80 21.17 0.93
N THR A 13 -9.19 22.13 1.73
CA THR A 13 -8.32 23.23 2.16
C THR A 13 -7.69 22.96 3.51
N THR A 14 -8.17 21.99 4.27
CA THR A 14 -7.65 21.63 5.60
C THR A 14 -7.21 20.17 5.69
N ASN A 15 -6.27 19.87 6.61
CA ASN A 15 -5.80 18.51 6.88
C ASN A 15 -6.91 17.58 7.38
N GLU A 16 -7.90 18.09 8.12
CA GLU A 16 -9.02 17.31 8.62
C GLU A 16 -9.94 16.83 7.48
N GLN A 17 -10.21 17.70 6.53
CA GLN A 17 -11.00 17.35 5.34
C GLN A 17 -10.30 16.27 4.51
N PHE A 18 -8.98 16.44 4.31
CA PHE A 18 -8.19 15.42 3.60
C PHE A 18 -8.15 14.10 4.38
N SER A 19 -7.96 14.13 5.70
CA SER A 19 -7.95 12.93 6.53
C SER A 19 -9.26 12.15 6.43
N THR A 20 -10.40 12.84 6.30
CA THR A 20 -11.71 12.21 6.09
C THR A 20 -11.79 11.53 4.72
N LEU A 21 -11.26 12.17 3.66
CA LEU A 21 -11.24 11.60 2.31
C LEU A 21 -10.42 10.31 2.25
N ILE A 22 -9.22 10.32 2.83
CA ILE A 22 -8.29 9.18 2.74
C ILE A 22 -8.62 8.05 3.74
N ALA A 23 -9.46 8.31 4.72
CA ALA A 23 -9.75 7.35 5.80
C ALA A 23 -10.19 5.98 5.30
N ASN A 24 -11.02 5.92 4.22
CA ASN A 24 -11.46 4.65 3.64
C ASN A 24 -10.32 3.85 2.99
N ALA A 25 -9.32 4.52 2.44
CA ALA A 25 -8.13 3.86 1.89
C ALA A 25 -7.26 3.26 3.02
N TYR A 26 -7.12 3.95 4.15
CA TYR A 26 -6.46 3.41 5.34
C TYR A 26 -7.26 2.30 6.03
N ALA A 27 -8.58 2.44 6.12
CA ALA A 27 -9.45 1.41 6.71
C ALA A 27 -9.28 0.04 6.02
N ASN A 28 -8.91 0.02 4.74
CA ASN A 28 -8.61 -1.21 4.02
C ASN A 28 -7.43 -1.99 4.63
N LEU A 29 -6.44 -1.33 5.24
CA LEU A 29 -5.32 -2.00 5.92
C LEU A 29 -5.78 -2.77 7.17
N ALA A 30 -6.82 -2.29 7.84
CA ALA A 30 -7.42 -2.91 9.02
C ALA A 30 -8.66 -3.78 8.69
N GLY A 31 -8.98 -3.95 7.42
CA GLY A 31 -10.13 -4.73 6.96
C GLY A 31 -9.99 -6.22 7.24
N GLU A 32 -11.06 -6.97 7.00
CA GLU A 32 -11.15 -8.41 7.27
C GLU A 32 -10.06 -9.24 6.61
N TYR A 33 -9.57 -8.82 5.43
CA TYR A 33 -8.48 -9.48 4.70
C TYR A 33 -7.20 -8.64 4.71
N GLY A 34 -7.12 -7.70 5.65
CA GLY A 34 -6.11 -6.67 5.70
C GLY A 34 -4.70 -7.17 6.06
N TYR A 35 -3.82 -6.20 6.22
CA TYR A 35 -2.39 -6.43 6.44
C TYR A 35 -2.08 -7.31 7.65
N VAL A 36 -2.89 -7.23 8.71
CA VAL A 36 -2.68 -7.95 9.98
C VAL A 36 -3.73 -9.02 10.24
N TYR A 37 -4.60 -9.34 9.29
CA TYR A 37 -5.69 -10.30 9.51
C TYR A 37 -5.39 -11.67 8.88
N ARG A 38 -5.91 -12.72 9.53
CA ARG A 38 -5.54 -14.13 9.29
C ARG A 38 -5.93 -14.74 7.95
N GLU A 39 -6.73 -14.10 7.14
CA GLU A 39 -7.29 -14.69 5.91
C GLU A 39 -6.90 -13.93 4.64
N GLY A 40 -5.72 -13.35 4.62
CA GLY A 40 -5.22 -12.56 3.50
C GLY A 40 -3.71 -12.43 3.53
N TYR A 41 -3.21 -11.19 3.49
CA TYR A 41 -1.77 -10.92 3.40
C TYR A 41 -0.96 -11.60 4.51
N TRP A 42 -1.39 -11.44 5.76
CA TRP A 42 -0.69 -12.01 6.92
C TRP A 42 -0.64 -13.54 6.86
N SER A 43 -1.77 -14.21 6.63
CA SER A 43 -1.81 -15.68 6.60
C SER A 43 -0.97 -16.28 5.47
N MET A 44 -0.89 -15.58 4.32
CA MET A 44 -0.03 -16.01 3.22
C MET A 44 1.45 -15.94 3.58
N GLN A 45 1.86 -14.98 4.41
CA GLN A 45 3.25 -14.86 4.88
C GLN A 45 3.57 -15.90 5.97
N GLU A 46 2.71 -16.03 6.97
CA GLU A 46 2.99 -16.83 8.17
C GLU A 46 2.77 -18.33 7.93
N TYR A 47 1.66 -18.71 7.29
CA TYR A 47 1.35 -20.14 7.11
C TYR A 47 2.24 -20.83 6.10
N THR A 48 2.89 -20.10 5.21
CA THR A 48 3.86 -20.65 4.24
C THR A 48 5.28 -20.73 4.79
N SER A 49 5.51 -20.21 6.00
CA SER A 49 6.80 -20.28 6.67
C SER A 49 6.93 -21.54 7.55
N ASP A 50 8.13 -21.84 7.99
CA ASP A 50 8.40 -22.86 9.02
C ASP A 50 8.12 -22.37 10.45
N GLU A 51 7.77 -21.09 10.59
CA GLU A 51 7.56 -20.43 11.88
C GLU A 51 6.18 -20.75 12.47
N CYS A 52 5.17 -20.95 11.62
CA CYS A 52 3.79 -21.11 12.05
C CYS A 52 3.10 -22.28 11.34
N VAL A 53 2.43 -23.13 12.12
CA VAL A 53 1.52 -24.15 11.60
C VAL A 53 0.18 -24.08 12.31
N VAL A 54 -0.91 -24.19 11.55
CA VAL A 54 -2.28 -24.19 12.05
C VAL A 54 -2.90 -25.59 11.82
N PRO A 55 -2.71 -26.53 12.78
CA PRO A 55 -3.25 -27.87 12.63
C PRO A 55 -4.74 -27.89 12.94
N THR A 56 -5.48 -28.73 12.21
CA THR A 56 -6.89 -29.01 12.50
C THR A 56 -7.02 -29.66 13.88
N ARG A 57 -7.93 -29.15 14.71
CA ARG A 57 -8.21 -29.64 16.07
C ARG A 57 -9.69 -29.99 16.18
N GLY A 58 -10.03 -31.24 15.95
CA GLY A 58 -11.43 -31.67 15.90
C GLY A 58 -12.17 -30.99 14.73
N THR A 59 -13.13 -30.14 15.04
CA THR A 59 -13.84 -29.29 14.06
C THR A 59 -13.24 -27.92 13.86
N ASP A 60 -12.27 -27.51 14.73
CA ASP A 60 -11.66 -26.19 14.69
C ASP A 60 -10.48 -26.16 13.73
N TRP A 61 -10.28 -25.02 13.09
CA TRP A 61 -9.13 -24.72 12.21
C TRP A 61 -8.99 -25.62 10.98
N PHE A 62 -10.09 -26.31 10.59
CA PHE A 62 -10.08 -27.03 9.32
C PHE A 62 -10.13 -26.04 8.16
N ASP A 63 -11.01 -25.05 8.22
CA ASP A 63 -11.16 -23.95 7.23
C ASP A 63 -11.03 -24.46 5.77
N ASN A 64 -11.75 -25.53 5.44
CA ASN A 64 -11.66 -26.24 4.15
C ASN A 64 -10.22 -26.70 3.76
N GLY A 65 -9.36 -26.89 4.75
CA GLY A 65 -7.97 -27.32 4.55
C GLY A 65 -7.01 -26.20 4.14
N VAL A 66 -7.47 -24.95 4.04
CA VAL A 66 -6.66 -23.81 3.58
C VAL A 66 -5.38 -23.62 4.39
N PRO A 67 -5.38 -23.55 5.75
CA PRO A 67 -4.15 -23.35 6.49
C PRO A 67 -3.10 -24.44 6.24
N MET A 68 -3.55 -25.71 6.10
CA MET A 68 -2.66 -26.83 5.82
C MET A 68 -2.17 -26.84 4.38
N ALA A 69 -2.99 -26.40 3.43
CA ALA A 69 -2.57 -26.23 2.04
C ALA A 69 -1.50 -25.16 1.89
N MET A 70 -1.67 -24.01 2.60
CA MET A 70 -0.67 -22.95 2.67
C MET A 70 0.65 -23.48 3.27
N HIS A 71 0.61 -24.14 4.42
CA HIS A 71 1.80 -24.69 5.07
C HIS A 71 2.53 -25.73 4.21
N LYS A 72 1.79 -26.57 3.47
CA LYS A 72 2.37 -27.59 2.58
C LYS A 72 2.76 -27.06 1.20
N HIS A 73 2.55 -25.79 0.91
CA HIS A 73 2.77 -25.19 -0.40
C HIS A 73 1.97 -25.89 -1.52
N THR A 74 0.73 -26.28 -1.21
CA THR A 74 -0.18 -26.97 -2.14
C THR A 74 -1.44 -26.16 -2.46
N TRP A 75 -1.37 -24.82 -2.26
CA TRP A 75 -2.46 -23.92 -2.64
C TRP A 75 -2.61 -23.86 -4.16
N GLU A 76 -3.80 -23.49 -4.58
CA GLU A 76 -4.17 -23.25 -5.97
C GLU A 76 -4.56 -21.78 -6.17
N GLU A 77 -4.73 -21.36 -7.42
CA GLU A 77 -5.09 -19.97 -7.77
C GLU A 77 -6.40 -19.50 -7.13
N ASN A 78 -7.34 -20.43 -6.88
CA ASN A 78 -8.65 -20.18 -6.26
C ASN A 78 -8.66 -20.41 -4.73
N THR A 79 -7.52 -20.65 -4.12
CA THR A 79 -7.43 -20.76 -2.66
C THR A 79 -7.88 -19.45 -2.02
N ARG A 80 -8.74 -19.55 -0.97
CA ARG A 80 -9.35 -18.40 -0.31
C ARG A 80 -8.34 -17.29 0.03
N ASP A 81 -7.24 -17.63 0.72
CA ASP A 81 -6.27 -16.66 1.20
C ASP A 81 -5.51 -15.98 0.05
N VAL A 82 -5.27 -16.69 -1.06
CA VAL A 82 -4.70 -16.15 -2.29
C VAL A 82 -5.64 -15.11 -2.91
N ASN A 83 -6.93 -15.41 -3.04
CA ASN A 83 -7.92 -14.47 -3.56
C ASN A 83 -8.12 -13.25 -2.64
N ASN A 84 -8.11 -13.47 -1.32
CA ASN A 84 -8.27 -12.41 -0.34
C ASN A 84 -7.08 -11.44 -0.34
N GLY A 85 -5.86 -11.95 -0.43
CA GLY A 85 -4.66 -11.12 -0.55
C GLY A 85 -4.68 -10.23 -1.80
N TRP A 86 -5.13 -10.78 -2.93
CA TRP A 86 -5.32 -10.01 -4.17
C TRP A 86 -6.39 -8.92 -4.00
N SER A 87 -7.55 -9.29 -3.52
CA SER A 87 -8.67 -8.37 -3.31
C SER A 87 -8.33 -7.26 -2.31
N PHE A 88 -7.57 -7.60 -1.27
CA PHE A 88 -7.04 -6.64 -0.32
C PHE A 88 -6.11 -5.62 -0.98
N ALA A 89 -5.10 -6.08 -1.72
CA ALA A 89 -4.12 -5.20 -2.33
C ALA A 89 -4.76 -4.26 -3.37
N TYR A 90 -5.51 -4.80 -4.32
CA TYR A 90 -6.14 -3.99 -5.37
C TYR A 90 -7.37 -3.21 -4.91
N GLY A 91 -8.07 -3.69 -3.90
CA GLY A 91 -9.10 -2.89 -3.22
C GLY A 91 -8.51 -1.62 -2.58
N GLY A 92 -7.30 -1.73 -2.01
CA GLY A 92 -6.56 -0.58 -1.50
C GLY A 92 -6.09 0.37 -2.61
N VAL A 93 -5.56 -0.17 -3.71
CA VAL A 93 -5.17 0.63 -4.89
C VAL A 93 -6.36 1.42 -5.44
N ALA A 94 -7.51 0.78 -5.66
CA ALA A 94 -8.71 1.43 -6.15
C ALA A 94 -9.19 2.56 -5.24
N LYS A 95 -9.15 2.35 -3.91
CA LYS A 95 -9.50 3.40 -2.95
C LYS A 95 -8.52 4.58 -2.98
N CYS A 96 -7.23 4.33 -3.15
CA CYS A 96 -6.25 5.40 -3.32
C CYS A 96 -6.45 6.18 -4.63
N ASN A 97 -6.75 5.49 -5.73
CA ASN A 97 -7.08 6.13 -7.00
C ASN A 97 -8.32 7.03 -6.87
N ASN A 98 -9.38 6.56 -6.17
CA ASN A 98 -10.55 7.39 -5.89
C ASN A 98 -10.20 8.67 -5.10
N VAL A 99 -9.30 8.59 -4.11
CA VAL A 99 -8.83 9.77 -3.38
C VAL A 99 -8.11 10.73 -4.30
N ILE A 100 -7.19 10.25 -5.13
CA ILE A 100 -6.41 11.06 -6.08
C ILE A 100 -7.34 11.73 -7.10
N ASN A 101 -8.27 10.98 -7.68
CA ASN A 101 -9.22 11.50 -8.66
C ASN A 101 -10.14 12.55 -8.05
N ASN A 102 -10.60 12.37 -6.80
CA ASN A 102 -11.36 13.41 -6.10
C ASN A 102 -10.55 14.70 -5.88
N ILE A 103 -9.24 14.58 -5.60
CA ILE A 103 -8.38 15.77 -5.51
C ILE A 103 -8.29 16.47 -6.87
N TYR A 104 -8.12 15.72 -7.97
CA TYR A 104 -8.08 16.27 -9.33
C TYR A 104 -9.39 16.92 -9.74
N GLU A 105 -10.54 16.33 -9.39
CA GLU A 105 -11.86 16.93 -9.68
C GLU A 105 -12.06 18.30 -8.99
N ILE A 106 -11.48 18.48 -7.83
CA ILE A 106 -11.66 19.67 -7.00
C ILE A 106 -10.57 20.71 -7.26
N ALA A 107 -9.31 20.30 -7.31
CA ALA A 107 -8.16 21.20 -7.44
C ALA A 107 -7.63 21.33 -8.87
N GLY A 108 -8.15 20.52 -9.82
CA GLY A 108 -7.62 20.41 -11.18
C GLY A 108 -6.42 19.47 -11.26
N GLU A 109 -5.99 19.13 -12.47
CA GLU A 109 -4.86 18.22 -12.71
C GLU A 109 -3.49 18.91 -12.68
N ASP A 110 -3.44 20.24 -12.69
CA ASP A 110 -2.20 21.00 -12.63
C ASP A 110 -1.69 21.13 -11.19
N GLU A 111 -0.91 20.15 -10.76
CA GLU A 111 -0.36 20.08 -9.40
C GLU A 111 0.59 21.25 -9.06
N SER A 112 1.06 22.02 -10.06
CA SER A 112 1.88 23.22 -9.81
C SER A 112 1.10 24.32 -9.11
N LEU A 113 -0.22 24.30 -9.22
CA LEU A 113 -1.15 25.26 -8.61
C LEU A 113 -1.60 24.84 -7.19
N TYR A 114 -1.24 23.66 -6.75
CA TYR A 114 -1.68 23.12 -5.47
C TYR A 114 -1.10 23.90 -4.29
N ASN A 115 -1.95 24.11 -3.28
CA ASN A 115 -1.49 24.53 -1.97
C ASN A 115 -0.77 23.40 -1.22
N GLU A 116 -0.12 23.72 -0.09
CA GLU A 116 0.68 22.74 0.66
C GLU A 116 -0.15 21.55 1.19
N VAL A 117 -1.41 21.77 1.55
CA VAL A 117 -2.32 20.71 2.03
C VAL A 117 -2.64 19.74 0.89
N GLN A 118 -2.91 20.25 -0.30
CA GLN A 118 -3.21 19.44 -1.50
C GLN A 118 -1.97 18.65 -1.96
N LYS A 119 -0.79 19.29 -1.97
CA LYS A 119 0.47 18.61 -2.29
C LYS A 119 0.78 17.49 -1.30
N ALA A 120 0.65 17.76 -0.01
CA ALA A 120 0.83 16.74 1.03
C ALA A 120 -0.20 15.61 0.90
N GLY A 121 -1.46 15.95 0.65
CA GLY A 121 -2.54 14.99 0.50
C GLY A 121 -2.36 14.05 -0.67
N ILE A 122 -2.02 14.57 -1.86
CA ILE A 122 -1.79 13.73 -3.04
C ILE A 122 -0.54 12.86 -2.87
N ALA A 123 0.52 13.38 -2.22
CA ALA A 123 1.71 12.63 -1.91
C ALA A 123 1.42 11.48 -0.92
N GLU A 124 0.58 11.71 0.10
CA GLU A 124 0.13 10.70 1.05
C GLU A 124 -0.67 9.59 0.35
N ALA A 125 -1.63 9.95 -0.51
CA ALA A 125 -2.45 8.99 -1.24
C ALA A 125 -1.63 8.14 -2.23
N ARG A 126 -0.68 8.75 -2.96
CA ARG A 126 0.24 8.03 -3.85
C ARG A 126 1.20 7.13 -3.10
N THR A 127 1.70 7.55 -1.94
CA THR A 127 2.55 6.72 -1.08
C THR A 127 1.81 5.49 -0.59
N LEU A 128 0.56 5.65 -0.13
CA LEU A 128 -0.29 4.53 0.29
C LEU A 128 -0.59 3.59 -0.89
N ARG A 129 -0.86 4.13 -2.09
CA ARG A 129 -1.06 3.33 -3.31
C ARG A 129 0.20 2.54 -3.69
N ALA A 130 1.38 3.16 -3.62
CA ALA A 130 2.65 2.48 -3.86
C ALA A 130 2.89 1.36 -2.85
N PHE A 131 2.51 1.55 -1.59
CA PHE A 131 2.56 0.51 -0.57
C PHE A 131 1.64 -0.68 -0.92
N TYR A 132 0.41 -0.46 -1.36
CA TYR A 132 -0.47 -1.55 -1.81
C TYR A 132 0.11 -2.32 -3.01
N HIS A 133 0.74 -1.62 -3.97
CA HIS A 133 1.45 -2.29 -5.07
C HIS A 133 2.66 -3.09 -4.59
N LEU A 134 3.38 -2.61 -3.56
CA LEU A 134 4.45 -3.39 -2.94
C LEU A 134 3.92 -4.69 -2.36
N LEU A 135 2.79 -4.65 -1.65
CA LEU A 135 2.16 -5.86 -1.08
C LEU A 135 1.72 -6.83 -2.19
N ALA A 136 1.13 -6.31 -3.28
CA ALA A 136 0.76 -7.12 -4.42
C ALA A 136 1.98 -7.75 -5.11
N MET A 137 3.04 -6.97 -5.35
CA MET A 137 4.28 -7.45 -5.96
C MET A 137 4.99 -8.50 -5.09
N ASP A 138 4.99 -8.30 -3.79
CA ASP A 138 5.61 -9.23 -2.84
C ASP A 138 4.95 -10.61 -2.88
N LEU A 139 3.60 -10.65 -2.87
CA LEU A 139 2.84 -11.90 -2.91
C LEU A 139 2.78 -12.57 -4.29
N TYR A 140 2.61 -11.79 -5.37
CA TYR A 140 2.24 -12.33 -6.70
C TYR A 140 3.30 -12.11 -7.77
N ALA A 141 4.42 -11.49 -7.46
CA ALA A 141 5.55 -11.18 -8.34
C ALA A 141 5.17 -10.25 -9.51
N ASN A 142 4.63 -10.81 -10.59
CA ASN A 142 4.27 -10.05 -11.78
C ASN A 142 2.81 -9.60 -11.67
N VAL A 143 2.60 -8.30 -11.57
CA VAL A 143 1.27 -7.73 -11.30
C VAL A 143 0.98 -6.54 -12.21
N SER A 144 -0.27 -6.10 -12.25
CA SER A 144 -0.65 -4.88 -12.97
C SER A 144 -0.31 -3.64 -12.14
N ILE A 145 0.10 -2.56 -12.82
CA ILE A 145 0.19 -1.23 -12.22
C ILE A 145 -1.12 -0.50 -12.58
N ASP A 146 -1.86 -0.12 -11.54
CA ASP A 146 -3.05 0.71 -11.67
C ASP A 146 -2.80 2.05 -10.96
N ASP A 147 -2.54 3.08 -11.73
CA ASP A 147 -2.13 4.40 -11.25
C ASP A 147 -3.15 5.52 -11.47
N ASN A 148 -4.30 5.22 -12.10
CA ASN A 148 -5.34 6.20 -12.37
C ASN A 148 -6.77 5.71 -12.13
N GLY A 149 -6.98 4.42 -11.92
CA GLY A 149 -8.32 3.84 -11.71
C GLY A 149 -9.17 3.75 -12.96
N GLU A 150 -8.62 4.00 -14.15
CA GLU A 150 -9.30 3.79 -15.41
C GLU A 150 -9.39 2.31 -15.74
N LYS A 151 -10.44 1.90 -16.46
CA LYS A 151 -10.54 0.56 -17.02
C LYS A 151 -9.55 0.40 -18.17
N MET A 152 -8.31 0.12 -17.82
CA MET A 152 -7.28 -0.21 -18.79
C MET A 152 -7.34 -1.69 -19.16
N GLU A 153 -6.87 -2.03 -20.37
CA GLU A 153 -6.44 -3.40 -20.62
C GLU A 153 -5.39 -3.76 -19.57
N LEU A 154 -5.69 -4.76 -18.74
CA LEU A 154 -4.81 -5.18 -17.66
C LEU A 154 -3.50 -5.70 -18.25
N LYS A 155 -2.49 -4.85 -18.29
CA LYS A 155 -1.13 -5.24 -18.63
C LYS A 155 -0.45 -5.81 -17.39
N GLN A 156 0.11 -7.00 -17.51
CA GLN A 156 0.98 -7.56 -16.50
C GLN A 156 2.40 -6.99 -16.67
N TYR A 157 2.96 -6.45 -15.59
CA TYR A 157 4.33 -5.99 -15.51
C TYR A 157 5.20 -7.01 -14.81
N THR A 158 6.47 -7.08 -15.16
CA THR A 158 7.44 -7.89 -14.44
C THR A 158 7.65 -7.34 -13.03
N ARG A 159 8.06 -8.20 -12.10
CA ARG A 159 8.38 -7.79 -10.71
C ARG A 159 9.37 -6.63 -10.67
N LYS A 160 10.36 -6.63 -11.57
CA LYS A 160 11.34 -5.54 -11.70
C LYS A 160 10.70 -4.23 -12.14
N GLU A 161 9.83 -4.24 -13.16
CA GLU A 161 9.12 -3.03 -13.62
C GLU A 161 8.23 -2.46 -12.50
N VAL A 162 7.55 -3.32 -11.75
CA VAL A 162 6.73 -2.89 -10.59
C VAL A 162 7.61 -2.29 -9.49
N PHE A 163 8.74 -2.91 -9.18
CA PHE A 163 9.73 -2.37 -8.24
C PHE A 163 10.19 -0.96 -8.64
N GLU A 164 10.60 -0.77 -9.89
CA GLU A 164 11.05 0.52 -10.42
C GLU A 164 9.95 1.59 -10.37
N TRP A 165 8.71 1.19 -10.65
CA TRP A 165 7.56 2.09 -10.54
C TRP A 165 7.30 2.50 -9.08
N ILE A 166 7.29 1.55 -8.13
CA ILE A 166 7.11 1.83 -6.69
C ILE A 166 8.20 2.78 -6.20
N GLU A 167 9.46 2.50 -6.52
CA GLU A 167 10.60 3.35 -6.17
C GLU A 167 10.38 4.78 -6.66
N SER A 168 10.05 4.93 -7.94
CA SER A 168 9.80 6.23 -8.55
C SER A 168 8.66 6.99 -7.86
N GLN A 169 7.54 6.33 -7.55
CA GLN A 169 6.41 6.95 -6.85
C GLN A 169 6.80 7.45 -5.46
N LEU A 170 7.50 6.64 -4.68
CA LEU A 170 7.94 7.01 -3.33
C LEU A 170 8.91 8.19 -3.35
N LEU A 171 9.90 8.16 -4.23
CA LEU A 171 10.89 9.24 -4.36
C LEU A 171 10.25 10.58 -4.77
N GLN A 172 9.24 10.55 -5.65
CA GLN A 172 8.49 11.74 -6.05
C GLN A 172 7.61 12.30 -4.92
N CYS A 173 7.07 11.42 -4.07
CA CYS A 173 6.19 11.85 -2.97
C CYS A 173 6.93 12.44 -1.77
N ILE A 174 8.11 11.94 -1.44
CA ILE A 174 8.89 12.27 -0.24
C ILE A 174 9.03 13.79 0.01
N PRO A 175 9.33 14.67 -0.98
CA PRO A 175 9.47 16.10 -0.74
C PRO A 175 8.20 16.78 -0.17
N ASN A 176 7.03 16.26 -0.54
CA ASN A 176 5.72 16.83 -0.17
C ASN A 176 5.06 16.12 1.01
N LEU A 177 5.62 14.99 1.48
CA LEU A 177 5.10 14.31 2.66
C LEU A 177 5.37 15.08 3.94
N ASP A 178 4.41 15.02 4.87
CA ASP A 178 4.58 15.51 6.23
C ASP A 178 5.82 14.87 6.88
N ASN A 179 6.67 15.71 7.46
CA ASN A 179 7.90 15.27 8.12
C ASN A 179 7.72 15.02 9.62
N SER A 180 6.50 15.17 10.14
CA SER A 180 6.18 14.87 11.54
C SER A 180 5.92 13.40 11.76
N VAL A 181 5.93 12.96 13.01
CA VAL A 181 5.43 11.65 13.42
C VAL A 181 3.93 11.75 13.64
N ARG A 182 3.15 11.30 12.65
CA ARG A 182 1.70 11.21 12.73
C ARG A 182 1.29 9.74 12.67
N TYR A 183 0.82 9.23 13.80
CA TYR A 183 0.41 7.83 13.90
C TYR A 183 -0.69 7.47 12.89
N GLY A 184 -0.49 6.35 12.20
CA GLY A 184 -1.48 5.82 11.24
C GLY A 184 -1.55 6.57 9.91
N SER A 185 -0.52 7.34 9.54
CA SER A 185 -0.48 8.09 8.27
C SER A 185 0.81 7.83 7.50
N MET A 186 0.77 7.96 6.17
CA MET A 186 1.94 7.87 5.29
C MET A 186 2.72 9.18 5.35
N THR A 187 3.61 9.28 6.33
CA THR A 187 4.52 10.40 6.51
C THR A 187 5.87 10.12 5.85
N ARG A 188 6.75 11.12 5.81
CA ARG A 188 8.10 10.96 5.23
C ARG A 188 8.91 9.83 5.88
N PRO A 189 8.98 9.67 7.21
CA PRO A 189 9.67 8.53 7.82
C PRO A 189 9.03 7.18 7.46
N VAL A 190 7.71 7.12 7.24
CA VAL A 190 7.04 5.90 6.76
C VAL A 190 7.45 5.58 5.33
N ALA A 191 7.52 6.59 4.44
CA ALA A 191 8.02 6.39 3.08
C ALA A 191 9.49 5.91 3.06
N TYR A 192 10.33 6.41 3.97
CA TYR A 192 11.71 5.91 4.15
C TYR A 192 11.71 4.45 4.59
N MET A 193 10.82 4.03 5.50
CA MET A 193 10.71 2.64 5.92
C MET A 193 10.26 1.72 4.77
N ILE A 194 9.32 2.19 3.94
CA ILE A 194 8.87 1.44 2.76
C ILE A 194 10.02 1.26 1.77
N LEU A 195 10.81 2.33 1.50
CA LEU A 195 11.99 2.26 0.65
C LEU A 195 13.08 1.34 1.24
N ALA A 196 13.33 1.41 2.54
CA ALA A 196 14.29 0.53 3.20
C ALA A 196 13.89 -0.95 3.01
N LYS A 197 12.59 -1.29 3.21
CA LYS A 197 12.06 -2.64 2.98
C LYS A 197 12.14 -3.05 1.50
N LEU A 198 11.81 -2.14 0.59
CA LEU A 198 11.89 -2.35 -0.86
C LEU A 198 13.34 -2.68 -1.28
N TYR A 199 14.32 -1.89 -0.83
CA TYR A 199 15.73 -2.09 -1.17
C TYR A 199 16.35 -3.31 -0.47
N LEU A 200 15.94 -3.64 0.74
CA LEU A 200 16.39 -4.84 1.44
C LEU A 200 16.09 -6.11 0.62
N ASN A 201 14.94 -6.13 -0.03
CA ASN A 201 14.47 -7.25 -0.85
C ASN A 201 14.76 -7.07 -2.35
N ALA A 202 15.49 -6.04 -2.77
CA ALA A 202 15.73 -5.71 -4.17
C ALA A 202 16.37 -6.85 -4.97
N GLU A 203 17.27 -7.63 -4.35
CA GLU A 203 17.90 -8.76 -5.01
C GLU A 203 16.87 -9.83 -5.41
N VAL A 204 15.89 -10.11 -4.55
CA VAL A 204 14.79 -11.04 -4.84
C VAL A 204 13.89 -10.50 -5.93
N TYR A 205 13.61 -9.19 -5.92
CA TYR A 205 12.67 -8.57 -6.86
C TYR A 205 13.26 -8.30 -8.23
N THR A 206 14.56 -7.97 -8.29
CA THR A 206 15.21 -7.45 -9.51
C THR A 206 16.45 -8.24 -9.96
N GLY A 207 16.97 -9.11 -9.11
CA GLY A 207 18.25 -9.80 -9.29
C GLY A 207 19.47 -8.93 -8.92
N THR A 208 19.26 -7.72 -8.40
CA THR A 208 20.34 -6.79 -8.02
C THR A 208 20.19 -6.33 -6.59
N PRO A 209 21.17 -6.58 -5.70
CA PRO A 209 21.10 -6.15 -4.31
C PRO A 209 21.23 -4.63 -4.19
N ARG A 210 20.48 -4.04 -3.22
CA ARG A 210 20.48 -2.60 -2.91
C ARG A 210 20.58 -2.38 -1.39
N TRP A 211 21.39 -3.14 -0.72
CA TRP A 211 21.51 -3.12 0.76
C TRP A 211 22.10 -1.82 1.30
N THR A 212 22.97 -1.15 0.53
CA THR A 212 23.54 0.16 0.91
C THR A 212 22.44 1.21 0.99
N GLU A 213 21.54 1.24 0.02
CA GLU A 213 20.39 2.16 -0.01
C GLU A 213 19.40 1.82 1.10
N ALA A 214 19.17 0.53 1.37
CA ALA A 214 18.33 0.10 2.49
C ALA A 214 18.89 0.65 3.81
N ALA A 215 20.20 0.49 4.08
CA ALA A 215 20.85 1.02 5.27
C ALA A 215 20.77 2.55 5.35
N ALA A 216 20.98 3.26 4.23
CA ALA A 216 20.89 4.73 4.20
C ALA A 216 19.50 5.26 4.57
N TYR A 217 18.42 4.58 4.15
CA TYR A 217 17.06 4.97 4.56
C TYR A 217 16.76 4.62 6.03
N CYS A 218 17.29 3.52 6.55
CA CYS A 218 17.26 3.23 7.99
C CYS A 218 17.98 4.32 8.79
N ASP A 219 19.16 4.73 8.37
CA ASP A 219 19.91 5.84 9.00
C ASP A 219 19.15 7.15 8.94
N SER A 220 18.45 7.42 7.84
CA SER A 220 17.60 8.62 7.68
C SER A 220 16.46 8.65 8.72
N ILE A 221 15.92 7.49 9.10
CA ILE A 221 14.89 7.38 10.15
C ILE A 221 15.52 7.54 11.53
N ILE A 222 16.60 6.79 11.82
CA ILE A 222 17.26 6.77 13.13
C ILE A 222 17.78 8.15 13.49
N ASN A 223 18.41 8.85 12.54
CA ASN A 223 19.02 10.15 12.74
C ASN A 223 18.08 11.33 12.44
N GLY A 224 16.86 11.07 11.99
CA GLY A 224 15.90 12.08 11.55
C GLY A 224 15.19 12.86 12.67
N GLY A 225 15.45 12.52 13.94
CA GLY A 225 14.86 13.21 15.09
C GLY A 225 13.37 12.91 15.31
N TYR A 226 12.90 11.76 14.85
CA TYR A 226 11.49 11.34 14.93
C TYR A 226 11.06 10.80 16.29
N GLY A 227 11.95 10.76 17.29
CA GLY A 227 11.60 10.41 18.67
C GLY A 227 11.49 8.92 18.96
N TYR A 228 12.23 8.10 18.23
CA TYR A 228 12.35 6.65 18.48
C TYR A 228 13.52 6.36 19.44
#